data_449a2e055ca3f39dbb3bdecd151560c0
#
_entry.id   449a2e055ca3f39dbb3bdecd151560c0
#
_cell.length_a   1.000
_cell.length_b   1.000
_cell.length_c   1.000
_cell.angle_alpha   90.00
_cell.angle_beta   90.00
_cell.angle_gamma   90.00
#
_symmetry.space_group_name_H-M   'P 1'
#
loop_
_entity.id
_entity.type
_entity.pdbx_description
1 polymer ?
#
loop_
_entity_poly.entity_id
_entity_poly.type
_entity_poly.pdbx_seq_one_letter_code
_entity_poly.pdbx_strand_id
1 'polypeptide(L)'
;FMTVVSVILSIALVAGFAKASSSISTLQDKSILMIDLSESLSEQVVEADMFTKTLNMGSEGNSLHALLAAIDAAKTNDKIKGIYLKCEGGSNGYATSYELRKALVDFKTSGKPIYAYGYQAITQGDYYLASVADSIFLNPVGTVDLHGLSSTNMMYKNTLDKIGVEMQVVRVGTYKSAVEPYILTEISEANRQQQEHYMNSVWGTIVSGIAESRGISADTINALVDRICALRPAEFMLEQKLVDGICYKSELKAKLKKMAGLDKDDDLRLVSPSEIPVTPKKGDSSKTIAVLYAEGEIDPSTSMLGGDESGIFSDDVCEQIEELTENDDVKALVLRVNSPGGSAFGSEQ
;
A
#
# COMPACT_ATOMS: atom_id res chain seq x y z
N PHE A 1 -18.91 38.05 -35.79
CA PHE A 1 -17.55 38.11 -35.26
C PHE A 1 -17.43 37.26 -33.97
N MET A 2 -18.32 37.44 -33.00
CA MET A 2 -18.34 36.63 -31.73
C MET A 2 -18.51 35.14 -31.96
N THR A 3 -19.36 34.71 -32.89
CA THR A 3 -19.57 33.26 -33.18
C THR A 3 -18.33 32.58 -33.78
N VAL A 4 -17.60 33.30 -34.65
CA VAL A 4 -16.35 32.77 -35.25
C VAL A 4 -15.24 32.64 -34.19
N VAL A 5 -15.12 33.60 -33.28
CA VAL A 5 -14.17 33.58 -32.18
C VAL A 5 -14.49 32.44 -31.21
N SER A 6 -15.78 32.22 -30.90
CA SER A 6 -16.22 31.09 -30.05
C SER A 6 -15.90 29.72 -30.67
N VAL A 7 -16.10 29.55 -31.98
CA VAL A 7 -15.78 28.31 -32.69
C VAL A 7 -14.26 28.09 -32.74
N ILE A 8 -13.46 29.12 -32.96
CA ILE A 8 -11.99 29.01 -32.95
C ILE A 8 -11.47 28.69 -31.56
N LEU A 9 -12.06 29.27 -30.49
CA LEU A 9 -11.72 28.96 -29.11
C LEU A 9 -12.07 27.50 -28.75
N SER A 10 -13.25 27.03 -29.20
CA SER A 10 -13.68 25.65 -29.01
C SER A 10 -12.77 24.65 -29.75
N ILE A 11 -12.36 24.94 -30.97
CA ILE A 11 -11.45 24.10 -31.74
C ILE A 11 -10.03 24.14 -31.12
N ALA A 12 -9.57 25.28 -30.64
CA ALA A 12 -8.29 25.38 -29.93
C ALA A 12 -8.30 24.62 -28.58
N LEU A 13 -9.43 24.65 -27.88
CA LEU A 13 -9.64 23.86 -26.64
C LEU A 13 -9.64 22.35 -26.95
N VAL A 14 -10.40 21.90 -27.94
CA VAL A 14 -10.44 20.49 -28.36
C VAL A 14 -9.07 20.03 -28.89
N ALA A 15 -8.36 20.85 -29.66
CA ALA A 15 -7.01 20.54 -30.13
C ALA A 15 -5.97 20.54 -28.98
N GLY A 16 -6.15 21.40 -27.98
CA GLY A 16 -5.37 21.41 -26.73
C GLY A 16 -5.58 20.15 -25.92
N PHE A 17 -6.84 19.72 -25.76
CA PHE A 17 -7.20 18.47 -25.09
C PHE A 17 -6.71 17.23 -25.85
N ALA A 18 -6.84 17.19 -27.18
CA ALA A 18 -6.32 16.09 -27.99
C ALA A 18 -4.78 15.97 -27.88
N LYS A 19 -4.07 17.09 -27.72
CA LYS A 19 -2.62 17.09 -27.54
C LYS A 19 -2.19 16.74 -26.11
N ALA A 20 -3.01 17.04 -25.10
CA ALA A 20 -2.80 16.63 -23.72
C ALA A 20 -3.10 15.13 -23.50
N SER A 21 -4.12 14.58 -24.20
CA SER A 21 -4.46 13.16 -24.11
C SER A 21 -3.57 12.24 -24.95
N SER A 22 -2.68 12.76 -25.79
CA SER A 22 -1.80 11.97 -26.66
C SER A 22 -0.38 11.76 -26.13
N SER A 23 -0.04 12.21 -24.94
CA SER A 23 1.19 11.79 -24.27
C SER A 23 1.00 10.44 -23.55
N ILE A 24 0.62 9.40 -24.28
CA ILE A 24 0.96 8.04 -23.85
C ILE A 24 2.49 8.03 -23.86
N SER A 25 3.08 8.22 -22.69
CA SER A 25 4.52 8.06 -22.50
C SER A 25 4.85 6.64 -22.95
N THR A 26 5.41 6.51 -24.14
CA THR A 26 5.82 5.19 -24.62
C THR A 26 6.97 4.76 -23.74
N LEU A 27 6.76 3.71 -22.93
CA LEU A 27 7.79 3.13 -22.07
C LEU A 27 9.10 2.96 -22.86
N GLN A 28 10.12 3.67 -22.41
CA GLN A 28 11.43 3.69 -23.07
C GLN A 28 12.26 2.47 -22.62
N ASP A 29 13.21 2.05 -23.45
CA ASP A 29 14.18 1.03 -23.07
C ASP A 29 15.09 1.52 -21.93
N LYS A 30 15.62 0.59 -21.13
CA LYS A 30 16.47 0.86 -19.97
C LYS A 30 15.76 1.70 -18.87
N SER A 31 14.46 1.54 -18.73
CA SER A 31 13.67 2.15 -17.65
C SER A 31 13.77 1.33 -16.35
N ILE A 32 13.56 1.98 -15.22
CA ILE A 32 13.48 1.40 -13.89
C ILE A 32 12.09 1.69 -13.33
N LEU A 33 11.38 0.67 -12.89
CA LEU A 33 10.12 0.86 -12.17
C LEU A 33 10.41 1.43 -10.79
N MET A 34 9.94 2.65 -10.52
CA MET A 34 10.04 3.28 -9.22
C MET A 34 8.74 3.04 -8.45
N ILE A 35 8.88 2.49 -7.25
CA ILE A 35 7.78 2.32 -6.29
C ILE A 35 8.07 3.22 -5.10
N ASP A 36 7.23 4.25 -4.92
CA ASP A 36 7.31 5.14 -3.77
C ASP A 36 6.50 4.53 -2.62
N LEU A 37 7.18 4.05 -1.59
CA LEU A 37 6.53 3.39 -0.45
C LEU A 37 5.81 4.38 0.47
N SER A 38 6.00 5.69 0.31
CA SER A 38 5.27 6.71 1.06
C SER A 38 3.81 6.86 0.61
N GLU A 39 3.47 6.35 -0.57
CA GLU A 39 2.11 6.42 -1.09
C GLU A 39 1.19 5.42 -0.40
N SER A 40 0.01 5.90 0.00
CA SER A 40 -1.05 5.02 0.52
C SER A 40 -1.71 4.28 -0.64
N LEU A 41 -1.91 2.98 -0.47
CA LEU A 41 -2.54 2.11 -1.44
C LEU A 41 -3.96 1.78 -0.99
N SER A 42 -4.95 2.09 -1.84
CA SER A 42 -6.29 1.52 -1.74
C SER A 42 -6.31 0.10 -2.31
N GLU A 43 -7.34 -0.67 -2.05
CA GLU A 43 -7.49 -2.00 -2.65
C GLU A 43 -7.67 -1.91 -4.17
N GLN A 44 -8.51 -0.99 -4.61
CA GLN A 44 -8.84 -0.74 -6.01
C GLN A 44 -8.91 0.76 -6.31
N VAL A 45 -8.58 1.17 -7.51
CA VAL A 45 -8.85 2.53 -7.98
C VAL A 45 -10.34 2.62 -8.30
N VAL A 46 -11.05 3.48 -7.59
CA VAL A 46 -12.40 3.88 -8.03
C VAL A 46 -12.24 4.71 -9.28
N GLU A 47 -12.81 4.24 -10.38
CA GLU A 47 -12.77 5.02 -11.63
C GLU A 47 -13.49 6.37 -11.40
N ALA A 48 -12.71 7.44 -11.40
CA ALA A 48 -13.28 8.79 -11.39
C ALA A 48 -14.25 8.93 -12.56
N ASP A 49 -15.38 9.56 -12.34
CA ASP A 49 -16.36 9.82 -13.40
C ASP A 49 -15.72 10.62 -14.55
N MET A 50 -16.35 10.60 -15.73
CA MET A 50 -15.83 11.26 -16.93
C MET A 50 -15.62 12.76 -16.72
N PHE A 51 -16.36 13.39 -15.82
CA PHE A 51 -16.23 14.81 -15.50
C PHE A 51 -14.99 15.09 -14.66
N THR A 52 -14.73 14.30 -13.65
CA THR A 52 -13.55 14.37 -12.78
C THR A 52 -12.28 14.07 -13.57
N LYS A 53 -12.31 13.07 -14.47
CA LYS A 53 -11.22 12.78 -15.44
C LYS A 53 -10.97 13.96 -16.37
N THR A 54 -12.03 14.62 -16.86
CA THR A 54 -11.91 15.75 -17.80
C THR A 54 -11.32 17.00 -17.15
N LEU A 55 -11.59 17.22 -15.87
CA LEU A 55 -11.06 18.37 -15.12
C LEU A 55 -9.67 18.08 -14.50
N ASN A 56 -9.12 16.89 -14.67
CA ASN A 56 -7.85 16.45 -14.06
C ASN A 56 -7.85 16.63 -12.52
N MET A 57 -9.04 16.53 -11.90
CA MET A 57 -9.26 16.70 -10.46
C MET A 57 -9.31 15.36 -9.71
N GLY A 58 -9.33 14.22 -10.44
CA GLY A 58 -9.20 12.89 -9.87
C GLY A 58 -7.72 12.52 -9.81
N SER A 59 -7.15 12.38 -8.63
CA SER A 59 -5.91 11.63 -8.50
C SER A 59 -6.24 10.18 -8.86
N GLU A 60 -5.64 9.63 -9.92
CA GLU A 60 -5.56 8.18 -10.08
C GLU A 60 -4.75 7.67 -8.87
N GLY A 61 -5.46 7.38 -7.76
CA GLY A 61 -4.84 6.82 -6.57
C GLY A 61 -4.12 5.53 -6.95
N ASN A 62 -2.95 5.29 -6.39
CA ASN A 62 -2.27 4.03 -6.57
C ASN A 62 -3.04 2.95 -5.80
N SER A 63 -3.56 1.94 -6.51
CA SER A 63 -4.17 0.78 -5.86
C SER A 63 -3.18 -0.38 -5.75
N LEU A 64 -3.37 -1.18 -4.72
CA LEU A 64 -2.60 -2.42 -4.57
C LEU A 64 -2.75 -3.31 -5.80
N HIS A 65 -3.98 -3.47 -6.32
CA HIS A 65 -4.22 -4.26 -7.52
C HIS A 65 -3.41 -3.78 -8.72
N ALA A 66 -3.44 -2.48 -9.02
CA ALA A 66 -2.69 -1.90 -10.14
C ALA A 66 -1.18 -2.03 -9.94
N LEU A 67 -0.68 -1.80 -8.73
CA LEU A 67 0.74 -1.95 -8.40
C LEU A 67 1.21 -3.40 -8.57
N LEU A 68 0.46 -4.38 -8.07
CA LEU A 68 0.79 -5.80 -8.24
C LEU A 68 0.81 -6.20 -9.71
N ALA A 69 -0.16 -5.73 -10.50
CA ALA A 69 -0.21 -5.96 -11.94
C ALA A 69 0.98 -5.32 -12.68
N ALA A 70 1.38 -4.11 -12.29
CA ALA A 70 2.55 -3.43 -12.85
C ALA A 70 3.85 -4.17 -12.54
N ILE A 71 4.03 -4.70 -11.32
CA ILE A 71 5.18 -5.51 -10.93
C ILE A 71 5.24 -6.81 -11.75
N ASP A 72 4.11 -7.50 -11.91
CA ASP A 72 4.03 -8.74 -12.73
C ASP A 72 4.35 -8.44 -14.22
N ALA A 73 3.83 -7.35 -14.76
CA ALA A 73 4.15 -6.90 -16.12
C ALA A 73 5.62 -6.52 -16.27
N ALA A 74 6.19 -5.80 -15.30
CA ALA A 74 7.61 -5.40 -15.31
C ALA A 74 8.55 -6.61 -15.26
N LYS A 75 8.13 -7.72 -14.65
CA LYS A 75 8.89 -8.98 -14.58
C LYS A 75 9.30 -9.51 -15.95
N THR A 76 8.39 -9.42 -16.92
CA THR A 76 8.59 -9.95 -18.29
C THR A 76 8.89 -8.87 -19.33
N ASN A 77 8.78 -7.59 -19.00
CA ASN A 77 9.01 -6.49 -19.92
C ASN A 77 10.50 -6.16 -20.04
N ASP A 78 11.09 -6.42 -21.21
CA ASP A 78 12.53 -6.22 -21.49
C ASP A 78 13.00 -4.77 -21.36
N LYS A 79 12.10 -3.79 -21.46
CA LYS A 79 12.43 -2.37 -21.29
C LYS A 79 12.68 -1.99 -19.83
N ILE A 80 12.12 -2.75 -18.88
CA ILE A 80 12.33 -2.57 -17.45
C ILE A 80 13.57 -3.37 -17.01
N LYS A 81 14.55 -2.67 -16.43
CA LYS A 81 15.83 -3.27 -16.01
C LYS A 81 15.91 -3.58 -14.52
N GLY A 82 14.95 -3.15 -13.73
CA GLY A 82 14.86 -3.43 -12.30
C GLY A 82 13.81 -2.58 -11.62
N ILE A 83 13.74 -2.73 -10.29
CA ILE A 83 12.85 -1.92 -9.42
C ILE A 83 13.71 -1.05 -8.51
N TYR A 84 13.26 0.17 -8.30
CA TYR A 84 13.75 1.08 -7.28
C TYR A 84 12.65 1.32 -6.24
N LEU A 85 12.88 0.87 -5.00
CA LEU A 85 12.03 1.14 -3.84
C LEU A 85 12.50 2.43 -3.16
N LYS A 86 11.66 3.46 -3.19
CA LYS A 86 11.88 4.72 -2.50
C LYS A 86 11.24 4.63 -1.11
N CYS A 87 12.07 4.59 -0.05
CA CYS A 87 11.64 4.42 1.33
C CYS A 87 11.63 5.80 2.02
N GLU A 88 10.46 6.42 2.10
CA GLU A 88 10.29 7.76 2.70
C GLU A 88 9.12 7.81 3.72
N GLY A 89 8.74 6.66 4.29
CA GLY A 89 7.77 6.59 5.36
C GLY A 89 6.35 6.24 4.90
N GLY A 90 6.12 4.99 4.54
CA GLY A 90 4.79 4.48 4.19
C GLY A 90 3.93 4.15 5.41
N SER A 91 2.61 4.23 5.23
CA SER A 91 1.60 3.88 6.24
C SER A 91 0.65 2.75 5.80
N ASN A 92 1.06 1.94 4.83
CA ASN A 92 0.25 0.83 4.35
C ASN A 92 0.08 -0.26 5.42
N GLY A 93 -1.11 -0.86 5.48
CA GLY A 93 -1.42 -1.94 6.41
C GLY A 93 -0.52 -3.17 6.23
N TYR A 94 -0.42 -4.00 7.28
CA TYR A 94 0.44 -5.20 7.26
C TYR A 94 0.03 -6.21 6.18
N ALA A 95 -1.26 -6.37 5.90
CA ALA A 95 -1.76 -7.28 4.86
C ALA A 95 -1.35 -6.79 3.46
N THR A 96 -1.54 -5.50 3.18
CA THR A 96 -1.10 -4.84 1.94
C THR A 96 0.41 -4.98 1.73
N SER A 97 1.19 -4.71 2.79
CA SER A 97 2.66 -4.86 2.75
C SER A 97 3.08 -6.33 2.54
N TYR A 98 2.35 -7.28 3.11
CA TYR A 98 2.62 -8.71 2.91
C TYR A 98 2.41 -9.13 1.44
N GLU A 99 1.32 -8.72 0.81
CA GLU A 99 1.06 -9.00 -0.60
C GLU A 99 2.09 -8.34 -1.52
N LEU A 100 2.40 -7.05 -1.28
CA LEU A 100 3.41 -6.34 -2.03
C LEU A 100 4.79 -7.01 -1.91
N ARG A 101 5.15 -7.44 -0.69
CA ARG A 101 6.38 -8.20 -0.47
C ARG A 101 6.43 -9.48 -1.29
N LYS A 102 5.33 -10.25 -1.34
CA LYS A 102 5.26 -11.46 -2.16
C LYS A 102 5.48 -11.17 -3.65
N ALA A 103 4.90 -10.09 -4.15
CA ALA A 103 5.10 -9.67 -5.53
C ALA A 103 6.57 -9.28 -5.81
N LEU A 104 7.23 -8.59 -4.88
CA LEU A 104 8.65 -8.25 -4.98
C LEU A 104 9.55 -9.50 -4.95
N VAL A 105 9.25 -10.47 -4.09
CA VAL A 105 9.96 -11.77 -4.05
C VAL A 105 9.77 -12.51 -5.36
N ASP A 106 8.56 -12.54 -5.90
CA ASP A 106 8.28 -13.16 -7.20
C ASP A 106 8.99 -12.43 -8.35
N PHE A 107 9.03 -11.09 -8.32
CA PHE A 107 9.76 -10.29 -9.31
C PHE A 107 11.24 -10.68 -9.40
N LYS A 108 11.91 -11.02 -8.30
CA LYS A 108 13.31 -11.46 -8.28
C LYS A 108 13.55 -12.71 -9.12
N THR A 109 12.54 -13.53 -9.34
CA THR A 109 12.67 -14.72 -10.22
C THR A 109 12.96 -14.36 -11.68
N SER A 110 12.74 -13.09 -12.07
CA SER A 110 13.13 -12.56 -13.40
C SER A 110 14.64 -12.37 -13.55
N GLY A 111 15.40 -12.39 -12.47
CA GLY A 111 16.84 -12.04 -12.43
C GLY A 111 17.11 -10.54 -12.51
N LYS A 112 16.09 -9.68 -12.56
CA LYS A 112 16.24 -8.23 -12.55
C LYS A 112 16.43 -7.74 -11.10
N PRO A 113 17.36 -6.80 -10.86
CA PRO A 113 17.66 -6.34 -9.50
C PRO A 113 16.59 -5.42 -8.94
N ILE A 114 16.46 -5.45 -7.60
CA ILE A 114 15.69 -4.51 -6.81
C ILE A 114 16.68 -3.72 -5.95
N TYR A 115 16.65 -2.38 -6.03
CA TYR A 115 17.39 -1.49 -5.15
C TYR A 115 16.42 -0.70 -4.27
N ALA A 116 16.80 -0.52 -3.01
CA ALA A 116 16.05 0.31 -2.06
C ALA A 116 16.91 1.46 -1.56
N TYR A 117 16.29 2.59 -1.25
CA TYR A 117 16.99 3.73 -0.68
C TYR A 117 16.15 4.46 0.37
N GLY A 118 16.76 4.68 1.54
CA GLY A 118 16.23 5.54 2.61
C GLY A 118 16.95 6.88 2.64
N TYR A 119 16.16 7.97 2.53
CA TYR A 119 16.71 9.33 2.59
C TYR A 119 16.86 9.83 4.03
N GLN A 120 15.82 9.70 4.85
CA GLN A 120 15.83 10.07 6.27
C GLN A 120 15.75 8.82 7.16
N ALA A 121 14.62 8.17 7.15
CA ALA A 121 14.40 6.95 7.90
C ALA A 121 13.70 5.92 7.01
N ILE A 122 14.20 4.69 7.01
CA ILE A 122 13.46 3.55 6.50
C ILE A 122 12.58 3.07 7.65
N THR A 123 11.27 3.32 7.58
CA THR A 123 10.33 2.87 8.62
C THR A 123 10.28 1.36 8.70
N GLN A 124 9.77 0.79 9.79
CA GLN A 124 9.65 -0.66 9.96
C GLN A 124 8.85 -1.31 8.82
N GLY A 125 7.75 -0.67 8.38
CA GLY A 125 6.94 -1.15 7.25
C GLY A 125 7.72 -1.11 5.93
N ASP A 126 8.40 0.01 5.65
CA ASP A 126 9.25 0.13 4.47
C ASP A 126 10.42 -0.86 4.51
N TYR A 127 11.03 -1.07 5.68
CA TYR A 127 12.15 -2.00 5.81
C TYR A 127 11.73 -3.45 5.58
N TYR A 128 10.52 -3.82 6.01
CA TYR A 128 9.95 -5.13 5.70
C TYR A 128 9.88 -5.39 4.19
N LEU A 129 9.55 -4.37 3.39
CA LEU A 129 9.54 -4.43 1.93
C LEU A 129 10.97 -4.32 1.35
N ALA A 130 11.74 -3.34 1.81
CA ALA A 130 13.10 -3.08 1.34
C ALA A 130 14.05 -4.26 1.59
N SER A 131 13.80 -5.06 2.64
CA SER A 131 14.63 -6.23 2.96
C SER A 131 14.67 -7.28 1.84
N VAL A 132 13.71 -7.26 0.90
CA VAL A 132 13.72 -8.12 -0.31
C VAL A 132 14.76 -7.66 -1.33
N ALA A 133 15.14 -6.37 -1.30
CA ALA A 133 16.03 -5.79 -2.29
C ALA A 133 17.42 -6.47 -2.33
N ASP A 134 18.03 -6.49 -3.51
CA ASP A 134 19.39 -6.98 -3.71
C ASP A 134 20.44 -6.02 -3.13
N SER A 135 20.07 -4.74 -3.01
CA SER A 135 20.88 -3.74 -2.31
C SER A 135 20.00 -2.68 -1.66
N ILE A 136 20.24 -2.44 -0.39
CA ILE A 136 19.61 -1.37 0.39
C ILE A 136 20.66 -0.30 0.66
N PHE A 137 20.40 0.91 0.19
CA PHE A 137 21.28 2.05 0.44
C PHE A 137 20.62 3.03 1.42
N LEU A 138 21.43 3.63 2.27
CA LEU A 138 20.98 4.58 3.28
C LEU A 138 21.77 5.89 3.14
N ASN A 139 21.08 7.02 3.35
CA ASN A 139 21.77 8.31 3.44
C ASN A 139 22.74 8.31 4.64
N PRO A 140 23.90 8.98 4.59
CA PRO A 140 24.86 9.03 5.70
C PRO A 140 24.29 9.53 7.02
N VAL A 141 23.24 10.33 6.99
CA VAL A 141 22.54 10.81 8.20
C VAL A 141 21.18 10.13 8.40
N GLY A 142 20.88 9.09 7.62
CA GLY A 142 19.65 8.31 7.69
C GLY A 142 19.71 7.21 8.75
N THR A 143 18.58 6.59 9.02
CA THR A 143 18.45 5.47 9.94
C THR A 143 17.48 4.40 9.44
N VAL A 144 17.50 3.23 10.07
CA VAL A 144 16.46 2.19 9.93
C VAL A 144 15.68 2.14 11.24
N ASP A 145 14.39 2.42 11.17
CA ASP A 145 13.51 2.46 12.33
C ASP A 145 12.82 1.10 12.53
N LEU A 146 13.52 0.18 13.17
CA LEU A 146 12.96 -1.08 13.67
C LEU A 146 12.73 -0.98 15.17
N HIS A 147 11.47 -1.07 15.61
CA HIS A 147 11.06 -0.83 16.99
C HIS A 147 10.07 -1.85 17.56
N GLY A 148 9.63 -2.84 16.76
CA GLY A 148 8.64 -3.84 17.18
C GLY A 148 7.21 -3.28 17.16
N LEU A 149 6.33 -3.89 17.95
CA LEU A 149 4.92 -3.52 18.03
C LEU A 149 4.53 -3.24 19.47
N SER A 150 3.73 -2.21 19.68
CA SER A 150 3.15 -1.88 20.98
C SER A 150 1.69 -1.46 20.84
N SER A 151 0.90 -1.68 21.89
CA SER A 151 -0.47 -1.20 21.97
C SER A 151 -0.66 -0.45 23.28
N THR A 152 -1.23 0.74 23.20
CA THR A 152 -1.56 1.57 24.37
C THR A 152 -3.04 1.88 24.38
N ASN A 153 -3.73 1.51 25.44
CA ASN A 153 -5.16 1.75 25.62
C ASN A 153 -5.38 2.85 26.64
N MET A 154 -6.12 3.89 26.25
CA MET A 154 -6.52 4.97 27.16
C MET A 154 -7.78 4.56 27.90
N MET A 155 -7.78 4.64 29.24
CA MET A 155 -8.93 4.27 30.10
C MET A 155 -9.60 5.53 30.64
N TYR A 156 -10.91 5.66 30.39
CA TYR A 156 -11.70 6.85 30.72
C TYR A 156 -12.55 6.70 32.00
N LYS A 157 -12.67 5.45 32.54
CA LYS A 157 -13.57 5.16 33.66
C LYS A 157 -13.41 6.14 34.84
N ASN A 158 -12.19 6.33 35.29
CA ASN A 158 -11.94 7.23 36.44
C ASN A 158 -12.34 8.68 36.16
N THR A 159 -12.26 9.15 34.93
CA THR A 159 -12.70 10.49 34.51
C THR A 159 -14.21 10.55 34.48
N LEU A 160 -14.89 9.56 33.93
CA LEU A 160 -16.34 9.45 33.87
C LEU A 160 -16.95 9.41 35.29
N ASP A 161 -16.39 8.60 36.19
CA ASP A 161 -16.81 8.52 37.56
C ASP A 161 -16.74 9.90 38.27
N LYS A 162 -15.66 10.68 38.03
CA LYS A 162 -15.48 12.00 38.62
C LYS A 162 -16.49 13.05 38.15
N ILE A 163 -16.99 12.93 36.94
CA ILE A 163 -18.01 13.82 36.37
C ILE A 163 -19.44 13.26 36.53
N GLY A 164 -19.58 12.13 37.24
CA GLY A 164 -20.90 11.53 37.54
C GLY A 164 -21.56 10.83 36.32
N VAL A 165 -20.76 10.38 35.34
CA VAL A 165 -21.27 9.64 34.15
C VAL A 165 -21.09 8.15 34.36
N GLU A 166 -22.18 7.41 34.34
CA GLU A 166 -22.20 5.95 34.37
C GLU A 166 -22.48 5.40 32.96
N MET A 167 -21.54 4.57 32.46
CA MET A 167 -21.65 3.94 31.16
C MET A 167 -22.44 2.65 31.25
N GLN A 168 -23.56 2.56 30.53
CA GLN A 168 -24.34 1.33 30.36
C GLN A 168 -23.88 0.60 29.10
N VAL A 169 -23.38 -0.62 29.29
CA VAL A 169 -22.80 -1.42 28.21
C VAL A 169 -23.59 -2.69 27.98
N VAL A 170 -23.95 -2.91 26.71
CA VAL A 170 -24.49 -4.18 26.22
C VAL A 170 -23.47 -4.77 25.27
N ARG A 171 -22.89 -5.91 25.64
CA ARG A 171 -21.91 -6.62 24.80
C ARG A 171 -22.13 -8.12 24.84
N VAL A 172 -21.77 -8.80 23.75
CA VAL A 172 -21.82 -10.27 23.65
C VAL A 172 -20.43 -10.80 23.35
N GLY A 173 -19.97 -11.76 24.17
CA GLY A 173 -18.68 -12.43 24.00
C GLY A 173 -17.52 -11.80 24.79
N THR A 174 -16.64 -12.68 25.24
CA THR A 174 -15.51 -12.36 26.15
C THR A 174 -14.49 -11.44 25.50
N TYR A 175 -14.27 -11.58 24.20
CA TYR A 175 -13.25 -10.85 23.45
C TYR A 175 -13.76 -9.53 22.80
N LYS A 176 -15.00 -9.10 23.07
CA LYS A 176 -15.54 -7.81 22.63
C LYS A 176 -15.07 -6.70 23.58
N SER A 177 -13.87 -6.20 23.36
CA SER A 177 -13.15 -5.31 24.29
C SER A 177 -13.29 -3.81 24.03
N ALA A 178 -13.96 -3.40 22.91
CA ALA A 178 -14.08 -1.99 22.50
C ALA A 178 -14.68 -1.06 23.59
N VAL A 179 -15.49 -1.59 24.50
CA VAL A 179 -16.13 -0.84 25.57
C VAL A 179 -15.31 -0.79 26.88
N GLU A 180 -14.25 -1.57 27.02
CA GLU A 180 -13.44 -1.66 28.24
C GLU A 180 -12.87 -0.30 28.67
N PRO A 181 -12.43 0.60 27.76
CA PRO A 181 -11.95 1.92 28.15
C PRO A 181 -12.92 2.75 29.00
N TYR A 182 -14.22 2.51 28.88
CA TYR A 182 -15.26 3.26 29.58
C TYR A 182 -15.70 2.64 30.90
N ILE A 183 -15.45 1.32 31.10
CA ILE A 183 -15.96 0.56 32.26
C ILE A 183 -14.87 -0.08 33.12
N LEU A 184 -13.64 -0.12 32.64
CA LEU A 184 -12.49 -0.67 33.36
C LEU A 184 -11.39 0.37 33.53
N THR A 185 -10.50 0.16 34.51
CA THR A 185 -9.32 0.99 34.75
C THR A 185 -8.05 0.44 34.09
N GLU A 186 -8.10 -0.81 33.63
CA GLU A 186 -7.07 -1.50 32.89
C GLU A 186 -7.72 -2.50 31.92
N ILE A 187 -6.99 -2.98 30.91
CA ILE A 187 -7.50 -3.97 29.98
C ILE A 187 -7.75 -5.30 30.68
N SER A 188 -8.81 -6.02 30.27
CA SER A 188 -9.07 -7.35 30.76
C SER A 188 -8.00 -8.35 30.28
N GLU A 189 -7.86 -9.48 31.00
CA GLU A 189 -6.95 -10.55 30.60
C GLU A 189 -7.28 -11.12 29.21
N ALA A 190 -8.57 -11.24 28.89
CA ALA A 190 -9.01 -11.68 27.56
C ALA A 190 -8.56 -10.71 26.45
N ASN A 191 -8.68 -9.40 26.70
CA ASN A 191 -8.22 -8.36 25.76
C ASN A 191 -6.69 -8.39 25.64
N ARG A 192 -5.96 -8.55 26.74
CA ARG A 192 -4.50 -8.70 26.75
C ARG A 192 -4.06 -9.87 25.87
N GLN A 193 -4.62 -11.05 26.09
CA GLN A 193 -4.32 -12.25 25.31
C GLN A 193 -4.59 -12.05 23.81
N GLN A 194 -5.70 -11.42 23.46
CA GLN A 194 -6.05 -11.12 22.07
C GLN A 194 -5.03 -10.18 21.42
N GLN A 195 -4.66 -9.10 22.10
CA GLN A 195 -3.69 -8.12 21.58
C GLN A 195 -2.29 -8.74 21.47
N GLU A 196 -1.84 -9.48 22.47
CA GLU A 196 -0.55 -10.17 22.43
C GLU A 196 -0.49 -11.21 21.31
N HIS A 197 -1.53 -11.99 21.12
CA HIS A 197 -1.59 -12.97 20.03
C HIS A 197 -1.51 -12.28 18.65
N TYR A 198 -2.28 -11.23 18.46
CA TYR A 198 -2.26 -10.45 17.23
C TYR A 198 -0.88 -9.84 16.96
N MET A 199 -0.33 -9.11 17.93
CA MET A 199 0.98 -8.45 17.78
C MET A 199 2.10 -9.45 17.55
N ASN A 200 2.13 -10.57 18.29
CA ASN A 200 3.14 -11.60 18.11
C ASN A 200 3.05 -12.28 16.74
N SER A 201 1.84 -12.48 16.21
CA SER A 201 1.64 -13.05 14.87
C SER A 201 2.15 -12.12 13.78
N VAL A 202 1.81 -10.83 13.85
CA VAL A 202 2.28 -9.81 12.90
C VAL A 202 3.79 -9.63 13.00
N TRP A 203 4.32 -9.48 14.21
CA TRP A 203 5.76 -9.32 14.43
C TRP A 203 6.56 -10.54 13.97
N GLY A 204 6.08 -11.74 14.27
CA GLY A 204 6.69 -12.98 13.78
C GLY A 204 6.76 -13.04 12.26
N THR A 205 5.73 -12.58 11.56
CA THR A 205 5.71 -12.50 10.09
C THR A 205 6.76 -11.50 9.56
N ILE A 206 6.86 -10.31 10.19
CA ILE A 206 7.84 -9.28 9.81
C ILE A 206 9.26 -9.80 10.02
N VAL A 207 9.55 -10.32 11.22
CA VAL A 207 10.89 -10.83 11.57
C VAL A 207 11.29 -11.98 10.67
N SER A 208 10.39 -12.94 10.44
CA SER A 208 10.69 -14.08 9.57
C SER A 208 11.02 -13.64 8.14
N GLY A 209 10.23 -12.71 7.59
CA GLY A 209 10.49 -12.17 6.25
C GLY A 209 11.83 -11.43 6.14
N ILE A 210 12.17 -10.60 7.13
CA ILE A 210 13.46 -9.90 7.17
C ILE A 210 14.61 -10.91 7.33
N ALA A 211 14.48 -11.85 8.27
CA ALA A 211 15.48 -12.88 8.53
C ALA A 211 15.83 -13.69 7.29
N GLU A 212 14.81 -14.16 6.58
CA GLU A 212 14.96 -14.91 5.33
C GLU A 212 15.69 -14.10 4.25
N SER A 213 15.28 -12.86 4.05
CA SER A 213 15.82 -12.03 2.97
C SER A 213 17.23 -11.49 3.26
N ARG A 214 17.53 -11.16 4.51
CA ARG A 214 18.81 -10.56 4.90
C ARG A 214 19.84 -11.59 5.39
N GLY A 215 19.46 -12.84 5.61
CA GLY A 215 20.32 -13.86 6.19
C GLY A 215 20.73 -13.53 7.64
N ILE A 216 19.88 -12.86 8.39
CA ILE A 216 20.06 -12.47 9.80
C ILE A 216 19.11 -13.32 10.64
N SER A 217 19.55 -13.85 11.79
CA SER A 217 18.65 -14.66 12.62
C SER A 217 17.55 -13.80 13.25
N ALA A 218 16.38 -14.40 13.49
CA ALA A 218 15.27 -13.76 14.19
C ALA A 218 15.69 -13.20 15.57
N ASP A 219 16.51 -13.95 16.30
CA ASP A 219 17.04 -13.51 17.61
C ASP A 219 17.92 -12.25 17.48
N THR A 220 18.73 -12.17 16.42
CA THR A 220 19.54 -10.98 16.15
C THR A 220 18.65 -9.79 15.85
N ILE A 221 17.60 -9.95 15.05
CA ILE A 221 16.65 -8.88 14.74
C ILE A 221 15.97 -8.39 16.02
N ASN A 222 15.47 -9.28 16.85
CA ASN A 222 14.87 -8.93 18.13
C ASN A 222 15.84 -8.19 19.05
N ALA A 223 17.10 -8.66 19.15
CA ALA A 223 18.13 -7.99 19.94
C ALA A 223 18.51 -6.58 19.40
N LEU A 224 18.40 -6.36 18.08
CA LEU A 224 18.59 -5.03 17.48
C LEU A 224 17.44 -4.09 17.84
N VAL A 225 16.21 -4.57 17.82
CA VAL A 225 15.01 -3.83 18.24
C VAL A 225 15.12 -3.39 19.70
N ASP A 226 15.51 -4.29 20.59
CA ASP A 226 15.70 -4.00 22.03
C ASP A 226 16.77 -2.92 22.29
N ARG A 227 17.72 -2.75 21.37
CA ARG A 227 18.76 -1.72 21.44
C ARG A 227 18.34 -0.37 20.85
N ILE A 228 17.08 -0.22 20.47
CA ILE A 228 16.55 1.00 19.83
C ILE A 228 17.43 1.38 18.63
N CYS A 229 17.47 0.52 17.64
CA CYS A 229 18.34 0.71 16.46
C CYS A 229 18.02 2.03 15.71
N ALA A 230 16.78 2.52 15.77
CA ALA A 230 16.37 3.79 15.18
C ALA A 230 17.21 5.01 15.60
N LEU A 231 17.84 4.95 16.77
CA LEU A 231 18.70 6.03 17.29
C LEU A 231 20.20 5.81 16.95
N ARG A 232 20.53 4.81 16.16
CA ARG A 232 21.91 4.51 15.79
C ARG A 232 22.25 5.12 14.43
N PRO A 233 23.55 5.48 14.21
CA PRO A 233 23.98 6.06 12.94
C PRO A 233 23.95 5.05 11.79
N ALA A 234 24.06 5.55 10.55
CA ALA A 234 24.01 4.73 9.35
C ALA A 234 25.08 3.63 9.29
N GLU A 235 26.28 3.91 9.84
CA GLU A 235 27.39 2.96 9.93
C GLU A 235 27.01 1.73 10.76
N PHE A 236 26.27 1.92 11.86
CA PHE A 236 25.76 0.81 12.65
C PHE A 236 24.81 -0.08 11.82
N MET A 237 23.94 0.51 10.99
CA MET A 237 23.05 -0.25 10.12
C MET A 237 23.82 -1.10 9.11
N LEU A 238 24.92 -0.56 8.59
CA LEU A 238 25.82 -1.27 7.68
C LEU A 238 26.55 -2.42 8.39
N GLU A 239 27.10 -2.17 9.57
CA GLU A 239 27.78 -3.19 10.39
C GLU A 239 26.86 -4.36 10.76
N GLN A 240 25.59 -4.05 11.07
CA GLN A 240 24.59 -5.06 11.41
C GLN A 240 23.96 -5.70 10.16
N LYS A 241 24.41 -5.37 8.95
CA LYS A 241 23.90 -5.88 7.65
C LYS A 241 22.42 -5.57 7.40
N LEU A 242 21.89 -4.56 8.07
CA LEU A 242 20.55 -4.06 7.78
C LEU A 242 20.51 -3.32 6.44
N VAL A 243 21.63 -2.68 6.06
CA VAL A 243 21.80 -2.04 4.75
C VAL A 243 23.09 -2.53 4.08
N ASP A 244 23.22 -2.35 2.77
CA ASP A 244 24.36 -2.82 1.97
C ASP A 244 25.31 -1.69 1.59
N GLY A 245 24.92 -0.43 1.85
CA GLY A 245 25.80 0.70 1.59
C GLY A 245 25.21 2.02 2.08
N ILE A 246 26.12 2.96 2.28
CA ILE A 246 25.82 4.33 2.67
C ILE A 246 26.19 5.22 1.50
N CYS A 247 25.26 6.06 1.03
CA CYS A 247 25.52 6.99 -0.07
C CYS A 247 24.55 8.16 -0.09
N TYR A 248 24.98 9.28 -0.68
CA TYR A 248 24.10 10.39 -0.99
C TYR A 248 23.23 10.11 -2.22
N LYS A 249 22.14 10.86 -2.37
CA LYS A 249 21.19 10.72 -3.50
C LYS A 249 21.85 10.88 -4.88
N SER A 250 22.91 11.69 -4.98
CA SER A 250 23.69 11.85 -6.21
C SER A 250 24.43 10.57 -6.61
N GLU A 251 24.97 9.84 -5.62
CA GLU A 251 25.67 8.57 -5.83
C GLU A 251 24.68 7.45 -6.12
N LEU A 252 23.49 7.46 -5.46
CA LEU A 252 22.40 6.55 -5.79
C LEU A 252 22.01 6.67 -7.28
N LYS A 253 21.91 7.90 -7.81
CA LYS A 253 21.60 8.12 -9.23
C LYS A 253 22.59 7.37 -10.14
N ALA A 254 23.87 7.40 -9.82
CA ALA A 254 24.91 6.67 -10.58
C ALA A 254 24.73 5.14 -10.47
N LYS A 255 24.37 4.64 -9.28
CA LYS A 255 24.08 3.21 -9.07
C LYS A 255 22.84 2.74 -9.86
N LEU A 256 21.78 3.54 -9.89
CA LEU A 256 20.57 3.27 -10.67
C LEU A 256 20.86 3.29 -12.18
N LYS A 257 21.65 4.26 -12.68
CA LYS A 257 22.10 4.25 -14.08
C LYS A 257 22.85 2.97 -14.42
N LYS A 258 23.78 2.55 -13.57
CA LYS A 258 24.52 1.30 -13.75
C LYS A 258 23.59 0.08 -13.76
N MET A 259 22.59 0.03 -12.88
CA MET A 259 21.58 -1.02 -12.84
C MET A 259 20.80 -1.12 -14.17
N ALA A 260 20.46 0.03 -14.76
CA ALA A 260 19.75 0.09 -16.03
C ALA A 260 20.64 -0.12 -17.27
N GLY A 261 21.97 -0.24 -17.10
CA GLY A 261 22.91 -0.30 -18.23
C GLY A 261 22.98 1.01 -19.02
N LEU A 262 22.83 2.15 -18.31
CA LEU A 262 22.94 3.52 -18.83
C LEU A 262 24.36 4.05 -18.61
N ASP A 263 24.84 4.85 -19.56
CA ASP A 263 26.09 5.58 -19.42
C ASP A 263 25.97 6.79 -18.47
N LYS A 264 27.10 7.35 -18.05
CA LYS A 264 27.11 8.44 -17.09
C LYS A 264 26.32 9.67 -17.59
N ASP A 265 26.38 9.94 -18.88
CA ASP A 265 25.75 11.11 -19.53
C ASP A 265 24.29 10.85 -19.95
N ASP A 266 23.83 9.61 -19.96
CA ASP A 266 22.45 9.26 -20.25
C ASP A 266 21.50 9.79 -19.15
N ASP A 267 20.25 10.04 -19.51
CA ASP A 267 19.21 10.36 -18.53
C ASP A 267 18.69 9.13 -17.83
N LEU A 268 18.59 9.20 -16.49
CA LEU A 268 17.95 8.17 -15.69
C LEU A 268 16.43 8.17 -15.93
N ARG A 269 15.88 7.02 -16.30
CA ARG A 269 14.47 6.82 -16.65
C ARG A 269 13.78 6.05 -15.53
N LEU A 270 13.17 6.79 -14.62
CA LEU A 270 12.28 6.24 -13.59
C LEU A 270 10.84 6.34 -14.12
N VAL A 271 10.12 5.24 -14.05
CA VAL A 271 8.71 5.16 -14.48
C VAL A 271 7.85 4.73 -13.30
N SER A 272 6.67 5.30 -13.20
CA SER A 272 5.67 4.94 -12.19
C SER A 272 4.94 3.64 -12.56
N PRO A 273 4.27 2.98 -11.62
CA PRO A 273 3.45 1.79 -11.90
C PRO A 273 2.40 2.01 -12.99
N SER A 274 1.78 3.19 -13.05
CA SER A 274 0.77 3.55 -14.05
C SER A 274 1.30 3.66 -15.48
N GLU A 275 2.61 3.88 -15.64
CA GLU A 275 3.27 3.94 -16.96
C GLU A 275 3.65 2.55 -17.51
N ILE A 276 3.50 1.48 -16.72
CA ILE A 276 3.78 0.11 -17.14
C ILE A 276 2.59 -0.44 -17.92
N PRO A 277 2.75 -0.81 -19.20
CA PRO A 277 1.67 -1.43 -19.94
C PRO A 277 1.30 -2.80 -19.35
N VAL A 278 0.13 -2.89 -18.75
CA VAL A 278 -0.41 -4.15 -18.24
C VAL A 278 -1.29 -4.77 -19.33
N THR A 279 -0.91 -5.94 -19.81
CA THR A 279 -1.74 -6.69 -20.75
C THR A 279 -2.56 -7.70 -19.95
N PRO A 280 -3.90 -7.63 -20.00
CA PRO A 280 -4.74 -8.63 -19.35
C PRO A 280 -4.37 -10.04 -19.82
N LYS A 281 -4.18 -10.97 -18.87
CA LYS A 281 -3.95 -12.38 -19.20
C LYS A 281 -5.20 -12.91 -19.92
N LYS A 282 -5.04 -13.39 -21.15
CA LYS A 282 -6.14 -14.03 -21.87
C LYS A 282 -6.48 -15.35 -21.18
N GLY A 283 -7.63 -15.38 -20.54
CA GLY A 283 -8.25 -16.59 -20.01
C GLY A 283 -9.35 -17.11 -20.93
N ASP A 284 -9.99 -18.18 -20.52
CA ASP A 284 -11.24 -18.65 -21.12
C ASP A 284 -12.37 -17.71 -20.63
N SER A 285 -12.89 -16.87 -21.54
CA SER A 285 -13.92 -15.89 -21.20
C SER A 285 -15.25 -16.53 -20.74
N SER A 286 -15.43 -17.83 -20.97
CA SER A 286 -16.60 -18.58 -20.48
C SER A 286 -16.46 -19.03 -19.02
N LYS A 287 -15.35 -18.71 -18.34
CA LYS A 287 -15.06 -19.12 -16.96
C LYS A 287 -14.43 -17.96 -16.20
N THR A 288 -15.24 -17.01 -15.83
CA THR A 288 -14.80 -15.82 -15.09
C THR A 288 -14.86 -16.04 -13.58
N ILE A 289 -13.84 -15.60 -12.87
CA ILE A 289 -13.85 -15.42 -11.41
C ILE A 289 -14.01 -13.93 -11.17
N ALA A 290 -15.10 -13.52 -10.54
CA ALA A 290 -15.32 -12.13 -10.14
C ALA A 290 -14.62 -11.87 -8.80
N VAL A 291 -14.04 -10.69 -8.65
CA VAL A 291 -13.52 -10.20 -7.37
C VAL A 291 -14.27 -8.94 -7.02
N LEU A 292 -15.05 -9.00 -5.95
CA LEU A 292 -15.76 -7.85 -5.40
C LEU A 292 -14.97 -7.28 -4.24
N TYR A 293 -14.60 -5.99 -4.34
CA TYR A 293 -13.87 -5.28 -3.31
C TYR A 293 -14.83 -4.57 -2.36
N ALA A 294 -14.66 -4.78 -1.07
CA ALA A 294 -15.40 -4.15 0.00
C ALA A 294 -14.39 -3.46 0.93
N GLU A 295 -14.16 -2.16 0.68
CA GLU A 295 -13.17 -1.35 1.39
C GLU A 295 -13.84 -0.20 2.14
N GLY A 296 -13.49 -0.01 3.42
CA GLY A 296 -13.97 1.08 4.26
C GLY A 296 -14.96 0.66 5.33
N GLU A 297 -15.63 1.64 5.94
CA GLU A 297 -16.66 1.43 6.94
C GLU A 297 -17.96 0.89 6.30
N ILE A 298 -18.67 0.02 7.02
CA ILE A 298 -19.91 -0.58 6.54
C ILE A 298 -21.09 0.31 6.91
N ASP A 299 -21.83 0.77 5.91
CA ASP A 299 -23.07 1.53 6.05
C ASP A 299 -24.22 0.90 5.25
N PRO A 300 -25.49 1.11 5.64
CA PRO A 300 -26.64 0.57 4.89
C PRO A 300 -26.78 1.16 3.49
N SER A 301 -26.57 2.46 3.34
CA SER A 301 -26.77 3.19 2.07
C SER A 301 -25.86 4.40 1.97
N THR A 302 -25.62 4.87 0.75
CA THR A 302 -24.92 6.12 0.48
C THR A 302 -25.62 7.32 1.14
N SER A 303 -24.85 8.20 1.80
CA SER A 303 -25.41 9.40 2.42
C SER A 303 -25.98 10.35 1.37
N MET A 304 -27.28 10.66 1.45
CA MET A 304 -27.95 11.64 0.58
C MET A 304 -27.42 13.08 0.71
N LEU A 305 -26.52 13.36 1.64
CA LEU A 305 -25.99 14.70 1.95
C LEU A 305 -24.53 14.92 1.51
N GLY A 306 -24.04 14.16 0.53
CA GLY A 306 -22.67 14.35 0.01
C GLY A 306 -21.57 14.03 1.01
N GLY A 307 -21.75 12.98 1.81
CA GLY A 307 -20.70 12.37 2.61
C GLY A 307 -19.66 11.69 1.73
N ASP A 308 -18.55 11.32 2.34
CA ASP A 308 -17.43 10.62 1.71
C ASP A 308 -17.96 9.39 0.94
N GLU A 309 -17.74 9.34 -0.37
CA GLU A 309 -18.18 8.21 -1.22
C GLU A 309 -17.35 6.93 -0.98
N SER A 310 -16.41 6.97 -0.02
CA SER A 310 -15.55 5.85 0.34
C SER A 310 -16.16 5.03 1.47
N GLY A 311 -16.66 3.84 1.17
CA GLY A 311 -17.25 2.93 2.16
C GLY A 311 -17.84 1.68 1.53
N ILE A 312 -18.27 0.77 2.39
CA ILE A 312 -19.00 -0.44 2.00
C ILE A 312 -20.48 -0.17 2.22
N PHE A 313 -21.20 0.13 1.15
CA PHE A 313 -22.65 0.34 1.20
C PHE A 313 -23.35 -0.98 0.92
N SER A 314 -24.11 -1.50 1.91
CA SER A 314 -24.69 -2.83 1.80
C SER A 314 -25.65 -2.98 0.64
N ASP A 315 -26.45 -1.93 0.34
CA ASP A 315 -27.39 -1.96 -0.79
C ASP A 315 -26.65 -2.15 -2.12
N ASP A 316 -25.54 -1.39 -2.34
CA ASP A 316 -24.75 -1.48 -3.56
C ASP A 316 -24.01 -2.83 -3.68
N VAL A 317 -23.49 -3.34 -2.55
CA VAL A 317 -22.80 -4.65 -2.52
C VAL A 317 -23.77 -5.79 -2.80
N CYS A 318 -25.00 -5.73 -2.24
CA CYS A 318 -26.03 -6.72 -2.50
C CYS A 318 -26.43 -6.73 -3.98
N GLU A 319 -26.66 -5.53 -4.57
CA GLU A 319 -27.00 -5.41 -6.00
C GLU A 319 -25.88 -5.99 -6.88
N GLN A 320 -24.63 -5.67 -6.61
CA GLN A 320 -23.48 -6.22 -7.34
C GLN A 320 -23.37 -7.75 -7.20
N ILE A 321 -23.65 -8.30 -6.01
CA ILE A 321 -23.67 -9.76 -5.81
C ILE A 321 -24.79 -10.40 -6.64
N GLU A 322 -25.99 -9.80 -6.65
CA GLU A 322 -27.12 -10.28 -7.47
C GLU A 322 -26.76 -10.28 -8.96
N GLU A 323 -26.25 -9.16 -9.50
CA GLU A 323 -25.81 -9.07 -10.89
C GLU A 323 -24.74 -10.12 -11.25
N LEU A 324 -23.75 -10.34 -10.37
CA LEU A 324 -22.71 -11.33 -10.59
C LEU A 324 -23.23 -12.76 -10.53
N THR A 325 -24.25 -13.05 -9.73
CA THR A 325 -24.85 -14.40 -9.63
C THR A 325 -25.75 -14.72 -10.83
N GLU A 326 -26.35 -13.68 -11.45
CA GLU A 326 -27.15 -13.82 -12.66
C GLU A 326 -26.30 -13.98 -13.94
N ASN A 327 -25.01 -13.68 -13.88
CA ASN A 327 -24.10 -13.79 -15.02
C ASN A 327 -23.58 -15.22 -15.20
N ASP A 328 -24.06 -15.89 -16.24
CA ASP A 328 -23.67 -17.28 -16.55
C ASP A 328 -22.18 -17.48 -16.80
N ASP A 329 -21.42 -16.46 -17.12
CA ASP A 329 -19.96 -16.56 -17.34
C ASP A 329 -19.19 -16.54 -16.02
N VAL A 330 -19.78 -16.03 -14.92
CA VAL A 330 -19.17 -16.00 -13.59
C VAL A 330 -19.32 -17.37 -12.92
N LYS A 331 -18.19 -18.01 -12.64
CA LYS A 331 -18.16 -19.36 -12.02
C LYS A 331 -17.80 -19.33 -10.55
N ALA A 332 -17.23 -18.24 -10.06
CA ALA A 332 -16.93 -18.02 -8.65
C ALA A 332 -16.87 -16.53 -8.34
N LEU A 333 -17.21 -16.18 -7.12
CA LEU A 333 -17.08 -14.84 -6.55
C LEU A 333 -16.10 -14.89 -5.39
N VAL A 334 -15.14 -13.96 -5.40
CA VAL A 334 -14.25 -13.68 -4.27
C VAL A 334 -14.65 -12.35 -3.68
N LEU A 335 -15.16 -12.34 -2.46
CA LEU A 335 -15.39 -11.12 -1.70
C LEU A 335 -14.12 -10.76 -0.94
N ARG A 336 -13.45 -9.66 -1.37
CA ARG A 336 -12.24 -9.15 -0.73
C ARG A 336 -12.61 -7.99 0.19
N VAL A 337 -12.45 -8.23 1.50
CA VAL A 337 -12.88 -7.28 2.54
C VAL A 337 -11.68 -6.62 3.20
N ASN A 338 -11.68 -5.28 3.24
CA ASN A 338 -10.74 -4.44 4.00
C ASN A 338 -11.55 -3.41 4.79
N SER A 339 -12.01 -3.77 5.98
CA SER A 339 -12.99 -2.98 6.75
C SER A 339 -12.72 -3.05 8.25
N PRO A 340 -12.86 -1.91 8.97
CA PRO A 340 -12.88 -1.90 10.44
C PRO A 340 -14.21 -2.41 11.02
N GLY A 341 -15.21 -2.64 10.18
CA GLY A 341 -16.61 -2.90 10.57
C GLY A 341 -17.49 -1.69 10.33
N GLY A 342 -18.64 -1.63 11.00
CA GLY A 342 -19.63 -0.54 10.87
C GLY A 342 -21.01 -0.99 11.29
N SER A 343 -22.00 -0.73 10.46
CA SER A 343 -23.40 -1.09 10.68
C SER A 343 -23.60 -2.59 10.81
N ALA A 344 -24.21 -3.03 11.92
CA ALA A 344 -24.63 -4.42 12.10
C ALA A 344 -25.72 -4.80 11.10
N PHE A 345 -26.62 -3.86 10.76
CA PHE A 345 -27.66 -4.08 9.77
C PHE A 345 -27.05 -4.27 8.37
N GLY A 346 -26.15 -3.38 7.96
CA GLY A 346 -25.46 -3.50 6.67
C GLY A 346 -24.66 -4.79 6.55
N SER A 347 -24.01 -5.21 7.65
CA SER A 347 -23.22 -6.46 7.67
C SER A 347 -24.12 -7.71 7.55
N GLU A 348 -25.35 -7.67 8.10
CA GLU A 348 -26.28 -8.79 8.00
C GLU A 348 -26.85 -8.93 6.58
N GLN A 349 -27.11 -7.80 5.89
CA GLN A 349 -27.60 -7.84 4.52
C GLN A 349 -26.58 -8.51 3.58
#